data_50006926ea1ba2a269173e98afa69dfe
#
_entry.id   50006926ea1ba2a269173e98afa69dfe
#
_cell.length_a   1.000
_cell.length_b   1.000
_cell.length_c   1.000
_cell.angle_alpha   90.00
_cell.angle_beta   90.00
_cell.angle_gamma   90.00
#
_symmetry.space_group_name_H-M   'P 1'
#
loop_
_entity.id
_entity.type
_entity.pdbx_description
1 polymer ?
#
loop_
_entity_poly.entity_id
_entity_poly.type
_entity_poly.pdbx_seq_one_letter_code
_entity_poly.pdbx_strand_id
1 'polypeptide(L)'
;MPATLDSILAATRRRVARAKAEADMGQLEREAAAHVPRGFGKQLRQAAGRGVAVIAELKKASPSRGIIRADFDPGQLAGELQAGGASALSVLTDEEFFQGSLQNLRRASAQVSVPCLRKDFIVDEFQLLESRANHADAVLLIVAALADPELSGLCERARRLALDVLCEVHDEGELKRALAAGCEIVGVNSRNLRTFEMDLQTPLRLARQLPAGVLSVAESGIHSAEQVRELRAAGYQAILLGESLMRAPRPGDALRALLAQTASVAAVSAPRKGVNWPPTTGN
;
A
#
# COMPACT_ATOMS: atom_id res chain seq x y z
N MET A 1 -20.16 -18.82 -5.10
CA MET A 1 -19.35 -18.43 -6.28
C MET A 1 -18.09 -17.73 -5.77
N PRO A 2 -16.94 -17.84 -6.42
CA PRO A 2 -15.77 -17.08 -6.01
C PRO A 2 -16.08 -15.58 -6.08
N ALA A 3 -15.57 -14.79 -5.13
CA ALA A 3 -15.74 -13.35 -5.14
C ALA A 3 -15.05 -12.76 -6.37
N THR A 4 -15.73 -11.91 -7.13
CA THR A 4 -15.17 -11.15 -8.26
C THR A 4 -15.11 -9.68 -7.88
N LEU A 5 -14.29 -8.87 -8.57
CA LEU A 5 -14.24 -7.42 -8.33
C LEU A 5 -15.66 -6.82 -8.39
N ASP A 6 -16.45 -7.16 -9.38
CA ASP A 6 -17.82 -6.63 -9.54
C ASP A 6 -18.75 -7.01 -8.38
N SER A 7 -18.66 -8.27 -7.89
CA SER A 7 -19.45 -8.70 -6.72
C SER A 7 -19.04 -7.98 -5.44
N ILE A 8 -17.74 -7.72 -5.25
CA ILE A 8 -17.19 -6.97 -4.14
C ILE A 8 -17.66 -5.51 -4.20
N LEU A 9 -17.54 -4.87 -5.36
CA LEU A 9 -17.99 -3.49 -5.56
C LEU A 9 -19.49 -3.31 -5.32
N ALA A 10 -20.31 -4.27 -5.77
CA ALA A 10 -21.76 -4.25 -5.52
C ALA A 10 -22.07 -4.35 -4.02
N ALA A 11 -21.38 -5.23 -3.28
CA ALA A 11 -21.52 -5.35 -1.83
C ALA A 11 -21.03 -4.08 -1.12
N THR A 12 -19.88 -3.54 -1.51
CA THR A 12 -19.33 -2.29 -0.97
C THR A 12 -20.30 -1.12 -1.15
N ARG A 13 -20.87 -0.92 -2.36
CA ARG A 13 -21.83 0.17 -2.60
C ARG A 13 -23.06 0.06 -1.70
N ARG A 14 -23.59 -1.16 -1.47
CA ARG A 14 -24.72 -1.38 -0.53
C ARG A 14 -24.33 -1.05 0.91
N ARG A 15 -23.16 -1.51 1.35
CA ARG A 15 -22.62 -1.24 2.71
C ARG A 15 -22.45 0.26 2.92
N VAL A 16 -21.83 0.95 1.97
CA VAL A 16 -21.58 2.40 2.03
C VAL A 16 -22.89 3.20 2.05
N ALA A 17 -23.87 2.84 1.20
CA ALA A 17 -25.17 3.51 1.18
C ALA A 17 -25.88 3.41 2.54
N ARG A 18 -25.83 2.24 3.21
CA ARG A 18 -26.38 2.04 4.55
C ARG A 18 -25.61 2.86 5.58
N ALA A 19 -24.29 2.73 5.63
CA ALA A 19 -23.45 3.46 6.58
C ALA A 19 -23.66 4.97 6.48
N LYS A 20 -23.77 5.50 5.25
CA LYS A 20 -24.02 6.92 4.98
C LYS A 20 -25.41 7.39 5.46
N ALA A 21 -26.41 6.53 5.34
CA ALA A 21 -27.77 6.84 5.82
C ALA A 21 -27.89 6.81 7.35
N GLU A 22 -27.09 6.02 8.03
CA GLU A 22 -27.09 5.84 9.49
C GLU A 22 -26.09 6.77 10.22
N ALA A 23 -25.16 7.40 9.49
CA ALA A 23 -24.08 8.18 10.09
C ALA A 23 -24.55 9.51 10.68
N ASP A 24 -24.06 9.83 11.87
CA ASP A 24 -24.02 11.22 12.36
C ASP A 24 -22.85 11.95 11.68
N MET A 25 -23.18 12.68 10.61
CA MET A 25 -22.18 13.40 9.82
C MET A 25 -21.42 14.44 10.65
N GLY A 26 -22.09 15.12 11.60
CA GLY A 26 -21.45 16.10 12.47
C GLY A 26 -20.44 15.46 13.42
N GLN A 27 -20.74 14.26 13.95
CA GLN A 27 -19.78 13.50 14.74
C GLN A 27 -18.59 13.05 13.87
N LEU A 28 -18.86 12.51 12.68
CA LEU A 28 -17.83 12.03 11.77
C LEU A 28 -16.87 13.15 11.34
N GLU A 29 -17.38 14.35 11.08
CA GLU A 29 -16.57 15.53 10.76
C GLU A 29 -15.68 15.96 11.95
N ARG A 30 -16.21 15.95 13.17
CA ARG A 30 -15.43 16.25 14.38
C ARG A 30 -14.31 15.22 14.61
N GLU A 31 -14.60 13.94 14.47
CA GLU A 31 -13.60 12.87 14.61
C GLU A 31 -12.52 12.97 13.52
N ALA A 32 -12.93 13.23 12.27
CA ALA A 32 -11.99 13.44 11.17
C ALA A 32 -11.09 14.67 11.38
N ALA A 33 -11.65 15.77 11.92
CA ALA A 33 -10.87 16.97 12.22
C ALA A 33 -9.88 16.76 13.37
N ALA A 34 -10.20 15.88 14.33
CA ALA A 34 -9.33 15.56 15.46
C ALA A 34 -8.07 14.74 15.04
N HIS A 35 -8.14 14.00 13.94
CA HIS A 35 -6.98 13.26 13.43
C HIS A 35 -6.12 14.13 12.52
N VAL A 36 -4.81 14.20 12.82
CA VAL A 36 -3.80 14.86 11.98
C VAL A 36 -3.03 13.77 11.23
N PRO A 37 -3.19 13.63 9.90
CA PRO A 37 -2.48 12.62 9.13
C PRO A 37 -0.97 12.77 9.20
N ARG A 38 -0.27 11.63 9.33
CA ARG A 38 1.19 11.55 9.56
C ARG A 38 2.04 11.70 8.29
N GLY A 39 1.40 11.80 7.11
CA GLY A 39 2.07 11.96 5.81
C GLY A 39 2.65 10.65 5.31
N PHE A 40 1.79 9.80 4.74
CA PHE A 40 2.13 8.48 4.23
C PHE A 40 3.17 8.54 3.09
N GLY A 41 2.96 9.37 2.08
CA GLY A 41 3.88 9.54 0.96
C GLY A 41 5.22 10.13 1.40
N LYS A 42 5.22 11.11 2.31
CA LYS A 42 6.43 11.69 2.89
C LYS A 42 7.28 10.63 3.59
N GLN A 43 6.65 9.81 4.45
CA GLN A 43 7.34 8.75 5.19
C GLN A 43 7.93 7.70 4.26
N LEU A 44 7.19 7.29 3.22
CA LEU A 44 7.69 6.32 2.24
C LEU A 44 8.89 6.87 1.45
N ARG A 45 8.84 8.14 0.99
CA ARG A 45 9.97 8.77 0.29
C ARG A 45 11.21 8.85 1.17
N GLN A 46 11.06 9.20 2.45
CA GLN A 46 12.17 9.24 3.40
C GLN A 46 12.80 7.85 3.63
N ALA A 47 11.96 6.83 3.77
CA ALA A 47 12.43 5.45 3.94
C ALA A 47 13.13 4.94 2.68
N ALA A 48 12.59 5.22 1.49
CA ALA A 48 13.17 4.86 0.19
C ALA A 48 14.57 5.44 -0.03
N GLY A 49 14.86 6.62 0.50
CA GLY A 49 16.20 7.23 0.47
C GLY A 49 17.26 6.45 1.27
N ARG A 50 16.85 5.55 2.17
CA ARG A 50 17.74 4.72 2.99
C ARG A 50 17.75 3.24 2.59
N GLY A 51 16.86 2.86 1.71
CA GLY A 51 16.69 1.46 1.30
C GLY A 51 15.40 1.28 0.50
N VAL A 52 14.67 0.18 0.72
CA VAL A 52 13.32 0.00 0.23
C VAL A 52 12.33 0.36 1.35
N ALA A 53 11.33 1.18 1.04
CA ALA A 53 10.24 1.42 1.98
C ALA A 53 9.31 0.21 2.02
N VAL A 54 8.84 -0.18 3.21
CA VAL A 54 7.91 -1.32 3.35
C VAL A 54 6.60 -0.84 3.93
N ILE A 55 5.52 -1.11 3.20
CA ILE A 55 4.14 -1.03 3.66
C ILE A 55 3.77 -2.44 4.13
N ALA A 56 3.70 -2.64 5.45
CA ALA A 56 3.35 -3.94 6.01
C ALA A 56 1.82 -4.04 6.19
N GLU A 57 1.22 -5.09 5.61
CA GLU A 57 -0.23 -5.24 5.57
C GLU A 57 -0.75 -6.17 6.66
N LEU A 58 -1.67 -5.66 7.47
CA LEU A 58 -2.46 -6.42 8.43
C LEU A 58 -3.70 -6.99 7.74
N LYS A 59 -3.67 -8.31 7.51
CA LYS A 59 -4.72 -9.04 6.79
C LYS A 59 -5.07 -10.35 7.47
N LYS A 60 -6.29 -10.43 8.03
CA LYS A 60 -6.78 -11.63 8.72
C LYS A 60 -7.14 -12.74 7.75
N ALA A 61 -7.85 -12.38 6.67
CA ALA A 61 -8.35 -13.32 5.67
C ALA A 61 -8.32 -12.72 4.26
N SER A 62 -8.51 -13.54 3.24
CA SER A 62 -8.75 -13.10 1.87
C SER A 62 -9.66 -14.07 1.12
N PRO A 63 -10.39 -13.64 0.06
CA PRO A 63 -11.26 -14.51 -0.72
C PRO A 63 -10.57 -15.73 -1.31
N SER A 64 -9.30 -15.58 -1.72
CA SER A 64 -8.53 -16.64 -2.38
C SER A 64 -7.83 -17.61 -1.42
N ARG A 65 -7.67 -17.25 -0.14
CA ARG A 65 -6.88 -18.02 0.84
C ARG A 65 -7.64 -18.38 2.11
N GLY A 66 -8.86 -17.85 2.29
CA GLY A 66 -9.58 -17.96 3.55
C GLY A 66 -8.84 -17.26 4.69
N ILE A 67 -8.90 -17.82 5.88
CA ILE A 67 -8.21 -17.29 7.07
C ILE A 67 -6.69 -17.47 6.90
N ILE A 68 -5.94 -16.37 6.93
CA ILE A 68 -4.48 -16.33 6.83
C ILE A 68 -3.86 -16.38 8.23
N ARG A 69 -4.46 -15.62 9.18
CA ARG A 69 -4.03 -15.57 10.57
C ARG A 69 -5.25 -15.65 11.50
N ALA A 70 -5.42 -16.75 12.21
CA ALA A 70 -6.53 -16.95 13.15
C ALA A 70 -6.36 -16.09 14.40
N ASP A 71 -5.15 -16.09 14.96
CA ASP A 71 -4.76 -15.22 16.08
C ASP A 71 -4.37 -13.84 15.56
N PHE A 72 -5.38 -12.95 15.42
CA PHE A 72 -5.24 -11.65 14.79
C PHE A 72 -5.57 -10.53 15.77
N ASP A 73 -4.55 -9.97 16.42
CA ASP A 73 -4.65 -8.71 17.17
C ASP A 73 -4.00 -7.58 16.37
N PRO A 74 -4.78 -6.62 15.80
CA PRO A 74 -4.24 -5.57 14.95
C PRO A 74 -3.33 -4.61 15.70
N GLY A 75 -3.54 -4.37 17.01
CA GLY A 75 -2.68 -3.50 17.81
C GLY A 75 -1.31 -4.13 18.05
N GLN A 76 -1.27 -5.37 18.52
CA GLN A 76 -0.02 -6.09 18.74
C GLN A 76 0.77 -6.24 17.44
N LEU A 77 0.11 -6.70 16.37
CA LEU A 77 0.74 -6.90 15.06
C LEU A 77 1.30 -5.60 14.49
N ALA A 78 0.59 -4.48 14.66
CA ALA A 78 1.05 -3.15 14.23
C ALA A 78 2.37 -2.78 14.93
N GLY A 79 2.43 -2.92 16.26
CA GLY A 79 3.64 -2.67 17.04
C GLY A 79 4.82 -3.56 16.63
N GLU A 80 4.58 -4.86 16.44
CA GLU A 80 5.60 -5.80 15.96
C GLU A 80 6.15 -5.43 14.58
N LEU A 81 5.26 -5.07 13.64
CA LEU A 81 5.66 -4.70 12.28
C LEU A 81 6.44 -3.38 12.25
N GLN A 82 6.01 -2.37 13.01
CA GLN A 82 6.78 -1.13 13.16
C GLN A 82 8.17 -1.41 13.74
N ALA A 83 8.27 -2.20 14.82
CA ALA A 83 9.55 -2.60 15.40
C ALA A 83 10.39 -3.46 14.45
N GLY A 84 9.76 -4.18 13.53
CA GLY A 84 10.39 -4.94 12.44
C GLY A 84 10.94 -4.10 11.31
N GLY A 85 10.61 -2.80 11.24
CA GLY A 85 11.10 -1.86 10.23
C GLY A 85 10.07 -1.45 9.17
N ALA A 86 8.77 -1.69 9.40
CA ALA A 86 7.73 -1.15 8.53
C ALA A 86 7.78 0.37 8.48
N SER A 87 7.73 0.93 7.26
CA SER A 87 7.70 2.38 7.02
C SER A 87 6.29 2.94 7.08
N ALA A 88 5.30 2.11 6.80
CA ALA A 88 3.87 2.37 6.91
C ALA A 88 3.13 1.05 7.13
N LEU A 89 1.89 1.12 7.58
CA LEU A 89 0.99 -0.01 7.68
C LEU A 89 -0.13 0.09 6.64
N SER A 90 -0.60 -1.06 6.16
CA SER A 90 -1.82 -1.21 5.38
C SER A 90 -2.80 -2.05 6.19
N VAL A 91 -4.00 -1.56 6.44
CA VAL A 91 -4.98 -2.26 7.29
C VAL A 91 -6.24 -2.56 6.49
N LEU A 92 -6.55 -3.86 6.31
CA LEU A 92 -7.79 -4.28 5.67
C LEU A 92 -8.97 -3.88 6.53
N THR A 93 -9.94 -3.16 5.92
CA THR A 93 -11.16 -2.73 6.62
C THR A 93 -12.43 -3.32 5.99
N ASP A 94 -12.35 -4.02 4.89
CA ASP A 94 -13.48 -4.77 4.33
C ASP A 94 -13.84 -5.96 5.23
N GLU A 95 -15.10 -6.01 5.70
CA GLU A 95 -15.58 -7.01 6.66
C GLU A 95 -15.97 -8.32 5.98
N GLU A 96 -16.67 -8.23 4.85
CA GLU A 96 -17.30 -9.38 4.20
C GLU A 96 -16.27 -10.32 3.56
N PHE A 97 -15.30 -9.77 2.86
CA PHE A 97 -14.36 -10.54 2.06
C PHE A 97 -12.99 -10.74 2.70
N PHE A 98 -12.59 -9.83 3.62
CA PHE A 98 -11.26 -9.85 4.23
C PHE A 98 -11.30 -9.99 5.76
N GLN A 99 -12.48 -10.05 6.39
CA GLN A 99 -12.66 -10.06 7.84
C GLN A 99 -11.90 -8.91 8.52
N GLY A 100 -11.83 -7.76 7.84
CA GLY A 100 -11.27 -6.52 8.33
C GLY A 100 -12.30 -5.73 9.15
N SER A 101 -11.94 -4.54 9.60
CA SER A 101 -12.87 -3.55 10.16
C SER A 101 -12.20 -2.19 10.32
N LEU A 102 -13.00 -1.11 10.39
CA LEU A 102 -12.52 0.21 10.79
C LEU A 102 -11.94 0.22 12.22
N GLN A 103 -12.48 -0.63 13.11
CA GLN A 103 -11.95 -0.83 14.45
C GLN A 103 -10.51 -1.37 14.41
N ASN A 104 -10.17 -2.27 13.47
CA ASN A 104 -8.79 -2.76 13.31
C ASN A 104 -7.84 -1.63 12.91
N LEU A 105 -8.30 -0.73 12.02
CA LEU A 105 -7.53 0.45 11.62
C LEU A 105 -7.28 1.39 12.82
N ARG A 106 -8.32 1.71 13.59
CA ARG A 106 -8.18 2.53 14.82
C ARG A 106 -7.19 1.90 15.81
N ARG A 107 -7.33 0.61 16.09
CA ARG A 107 -6.44 -0.13 17.01
C ARG A 107 -5.00 -0.16 16.53
N ALA A 108 -4.77 -0.46 15.26
CA ALA A 108 -3.43 -0.44 14.67
C ALA A 108 -2.80 0.97 14.73
N SER A 109 -3.56 1.97 14.29
CA SER A 109 -3.10 3.37 14.24
C SER A 109 -2.73 3.92 15.64
N ALA A 110 -3.46 3.52 16.69
CA ALA A 110 -3.18 3.94 18.07
C ALA A 110 -1.88 3.36 18.66
N GLN A 111 -1.35 2.28 18.09
CA GLN A 111 -0.15 1.59 18.60
C GLN A 111 1.15 1.99 17.90
N VAL A 112 1.06 2.79 16.82
CA VAL A 112 2.23 3.08 15.99
C VAL A 112 2.36 4.57 15.69
N SER A 113 3.59 4.98 15.42
CA SER A 113 3.91 6.33 14.93
C SER A 113 4.02 6.38 13.38
N VAL A 114 4.17 5.24 12.72
CA VAL A 114 4.17 5.17 11.26
C VAL A 114 2.76 5.36 10.70
N PRO A 115 2.61 5.95 9.49
CA PRO A 115 1.30 6.19 8.90
C PRO A 115 0.57 4.90 8.52
N CYS A 116 -0.78 4.96 8.57
CA CYS A 116 -1.67 3.86 8.26
C CYS A 116 -2.51 4.13 7.02
N LEU A 117 -2.47 3.20 6.07
CA LEU A 117 -3.32 3.15 4.88
C LEU A 117 -4.60 2.35 5.21
N ARG A 118 -5.78 2.92 4.94
CA ARG A 118 -7.01 2.15 4.84
C ARG A 118 -7.01 1.35 3.53
N LYS A 119 -6.93 0.05 3.62
CA LYS A 119 -7.00 -0.89 2.49
C LYS A 119 -8.44 -1.39 2.36
N ASP A 120 -9.20 -0.78 1.48
CA ASP A 120 -10.64 -1.04 1.25
C ASP A 120 -10.98 -0.71 -0.21
N PHE A 121 -12.18 -1.08 -0.65
CA PHE A 121 -12.75 -0.65 -1.94
C PHE A 121 -13.45 0.70 -1.74
N ILE A 122 -12.75 1.79 -2.05
CA ILE A 122 -13.27 3.15 -1.91
C ILE A 122 -14.03 3.52 -3.20
N VAL A 123 -15.32 3.82 -3.06
CA VAL A 123 -16.25 4.14 -4.18
C VAL A 123 -17.11 5.38 -3.93
N ASP A 124 -17.02 5.99 -2.75
CA ASP A 124 -17.82 7.16 -2.34
C ASP A 124 -16.99 8.11 -1.46
N GLU A 125 -17.20 9.42 -1.60
CA GLU A 125 -16.52 10.43 -0.78
C GLU A 125 -16.78 10.30 0.73
N PHE A 126 -17.92 9.72 1.12
CA PHE A 126 -18.23 9.40 2.51
C PHE A 126 -17.14 8.53 3.13
N GLN A 127 -16.63 7.53 2.39
CA GLN A 127 -15.58 6.64 2.89
C GLN A 127 -14.26 7.38 3.14
N LEU A 128 -13.97 8.49 2.45
CA LEU A 128 -12.77 9.29 2.71
C LEU A 128 -12.87 10.02 4.06
N LEU A 129 -14.02 10.60 4.36
CA LEU A 129 -14.27 11.23 5.65
C LEU A 129 -14.23 10.18 6.78
N GLU A 130 -14.91 9.04 6.57
CA GLU A 130 -14.91 7.89 7.46
C GLU A 130 -13.48 7.36 7.69
N SER A 131 -12.63 7.32 6.66
CA SER A 131 -11.23 6.91 6.77
C SER A 131 -10.46 7.80 7.73
N ARG A 132 -10.56 9.12 7.55
CA ARG A 132 -9.87 10.08 8.40
C ARG A 132 -10.39 10.04 9.84
N ALA A 133 -11.70 9.92 10.03
CA ALA A 133 -12.33 9.75 11.36
C ALA A 133 -11.87 8.47 12.06
N ASN A 134 -11.47 7.45 11.29
CA ASN A 134 -10.92 6.19 11.80
C ASN A 134 -9.37 6.13 11.77
N HIS A 135 -8.72 7.30 11.76
CA HIS A 135 -7.26 7.47 11.88
C HIS A 135 -6.43 6.92 10.72
N ALA A 136 -7.01 6.90 9.51
CA ALA A 136 -6.22 6.69 8.29
C ALA A 136 -5.38 7.93 7.97
N ASP A 137 -4.18 7.71 7.47
CA ASP A 137 -3.29 8.74 6.91
C ASP A 137 -3.32 8.71 5.38
N ALA A 138 -3.72 7.58 4.82
CA ALA A 138 -3.88 7.36 3.39
C ALA A 138 -5.05 6.42 3.11
N VAL A 139 -5.52 6.45 1.86
CA VAL A 139 -6.55 5.55 1.33
C VAL A 139 -6.09 4.89 0.04
N LEU A 140 -6.66 3.72 -0.24
CA LEU A 140 -6.49 3.03 -1.50
C LEU A 140 -7.56 3.48 -2.50
N LEU A 141 -7.16 3.84 -3.72
CA LEU A 141 -8.07 3.95 -4.87
C LEU A 141 -7.65 2.92 -5.92
N ILE A 142 -8.56 2.00 -6.25
CA ILE A 142 -8.33 0.96 -7.25
C ILE A 142 -8.83 1.49 -8.59
N VAL A 143 -7.93 1.74 -9.55
CA VAL A 143 -8.27 2.37 -10.84
C VAL A 143 -9.24 1.50 -11.64
N ALA A 144 -9.11 0.17 -11.59
CA ALA A 144 -10.04 -0.77 -12.21
C ALA A 144 -11.49 -0.66 -11.68
N ALA A 145 -11.69 -0.13 -10.48
CA ALA A 145 -12.99 -0.05 -9.80
C ALA A 145 -13.74 1.27 -10.04
N LEU A 146 -13.10 2.28 -10.63
CA LEU A 146 -13.58 3.65 -10.73
C LEU A 146 -13.60 4.14 -12.18
N ALA A 147 -14.62 4.91 -12.56
CA ALA A 147 -14.57 5.71 -13.78
C ALA A 147 -13.65 6.93 -13.61
N ASP A 148 -13.16 7.53 -14.71
CA ASP A 148 -12.20 8.64 -14.65
C ASP A 148 -12.69 9.86 -13.84
N PRO A 149 -13.97 10.28 -13.96
CA PRO A 149 -14.48 11.36 -13.12
C PRO A 149 -14.54 11.00 -11.64
N GLU A 150 -14.89 9.74 -11.31
CA GLU A 150 -14.92 9.25 -9.93
C GLU A 150 -13.49 9.22 -9.31
N LEU A 151 -12.51 8.68 -10.06
CA LEU A 151 -11.12 8.62 -9.63
C LEU A 151 -10.57 10.02 -9.35
N SER A 152 -10.75 10.96 -10.28
CA SER A 152 -10.28 12.34 -10.14
C SER A 152 -10.96 13.06 -8.98
N GLY A 153 -12.29 12.92 -8.84
CA GLY A 153 -13.06 13.50 -7.74
C GLY A 153 -12.62 12.96 -6.37
N LEU A 154 -12.43 11.65 -6.25
CA LEU A 154 -11.95 11.03 -5.01
C LEU A 154 -10.51 11.44 -4.67
N CYS A 155 -9.61 11.54 -5.66
CA CYS A 155 -8.24 12.05 -5.44
C CYS A 155 -8.28 13.51 -4.92
N GLU A 156 -9.09 14.38 -5.52
CA GLU A 156 -9.22 15.75 -5.07
C GLU A 156 -9.83 15.85 -3.66
N ARG A 157 -10.86 15.07 -3.39
CA ARG A 157 -11.50 15.03 -2.07
C ARG A 157 -10.56 14.51 -0.99
N ALA A 158 -9.79 13.45 -1.26
CA ALA A 158 -8.77 12.92 -0.33
C ALA A 158 -7.74 14.01 0.00
N ARG A 159 -7.24 14.73 -1.00
CA ARG A 159 -6.28 15.84 -0.82
C ARG A 159 -6.85 16.93 0.09
N ARG A 160 -8.13 17.33 -0.09
CA ARG A 160 -8.80 18.29 0.80
C ARG A 160 -8.92 17.79 2.23
N LEU A 161 -8.97 16.49 2.44
CA LEU A 161 -8.96 15.84 3.75
C LEU A 161 -7.53 15.56 4.26
N ALA A 162 -6.48 16.06 3.60
CA ALA A 162 -5.07 15.79 3.91
C ALA A 162 -4.72 14.29 3.95
N LEU A 163 -5.49 13.45 3.24
CA LEU A 163 -5.20 12.03 3.07
C LEU A 163 -4.33 11.83 1.83
N ASP A 164 -3.24 11.07 1.96
CA ASP A 164 -2.51 10.57 0.80
C ASP A 164 -3.31 9.48 0.10
N VAL A 165 -3.07 9.30 -1.21
CA VAL A 165 -3.77 8.29 -2.02
C VAL A 165 -2.76 7.34 -2.64
N LEU A 166 -2.90 6.04 -2.35
CA LEU A 166 -2.27 4.97 -3.10
C LEU A 166 -3.19 4.55 -4.24
N CYS A 167 -2.83 4.89 -5.49
CA CYS A 167 -3.56 4.50 -6.68
C CYS A 167 -3.07 3.13 -7.16
N GLU A 168 -3.90 2.09 -7.01
CA GLU A 168 -3.58 0.72 -7.43
C GLU A 168 -3.91 0.52 -8.91
N VAL A 169 -2.93 0.02 -9.69
CA VAL A 169 -3.04 -0.26 -11.12
C VAL A 169 -2.55 -1.67 -11.45
N HIS A 170 -3.09 -2.26 -12.54
CA HIS A 170 -2.79 -3.62 -12.98
C HIS A 170 -2.22 -3.68 -14.40
N ASP A 171 -2.38 -2.63 -15.18
CA ASP A 171 -1.90 -2.55 -16.57
C ASP A 171 -1.53 -1.11 -16.98
N GLU A 172 -1.07 -0.97 -18.23
CA GLU A 172 -0.64 0.32 -18.80
C GLU A 172 -1.81 1.31 -18.99
N GLY A 173 -3.01 0.80 -19.28
CA GLY A 173 -4.21 1.62 -19.45
C GLY A 173 -4.60 2.25 -18.11
N GLU A 174 -4.61 1.46 -17.04
CA GLU A 174 -4.87 1.92 -15.69
C GLU A 174 -3.79 2.88 -15.18
N LEU A 175 -2.50 2.60 -15.49
CA LEU A 175 -1.41 3.51 -15.16
C LEU A 175 -1.60 4.89 -15.80
N LYS A 176 -1.94 4.95 -17.10
CA LYS A 176 -2.23 6.22 -17.80
C LYS A 176 -3.38 6.98 -17.13
N ARG A 177 -4.45 6.29 -16.75
CA ARG A 177 -5.60 6.88 -16.05
C ARG A 177 -5.21 7.43 -14.67
N ALA A 178 -4.43 6.68 -13.89
CA ALA A 178 -3.91 7.12 -12.58
C ALA A 178 -3.06 8.40 -12.72
N LEU A 179 -2.15 8.43 -13.69
CA LEU A 179 -1.31 9.61 -13.95
C LEU A 179 -2.12 10.81 -14.42
N ALA A 180 -3.13 10.62 -15.27
CA ALA A 180 -4.04 11.68 -15.72
C ALA A 180 -4.89 12.24 -14.57
N ALA A 181 -5.25 11.43 -13.57
CA ALA A 181 -5.93 11.86 -12.35
C ALA A 181 -5.01 12.57 -11.34
N GLY A 182 -3.71 12.70 -11.63
CA GLY A 182 -2.73 13.35 -10.77
C GLY A 182 -2.34 12.52 -9.55
N CYS A 183 -2.35 11.18 -9.65
CA CYS A 183 -1.89 10.29 -8.59
C CYS A 183 -0.38 10.41 -8.40
N GLU A 184 0.06 10.73 -7.18
CA GLU A 184 1.48 10.91 -6.81
C GLU A 184 2.12 9.64 -6.23
N ILE A 185 1.31 8.67 -5.80
CA ILE A 185 1.73 7.37 -5.29
C ILE A 185 0.98 6.31 -6.10
N VAL A 186 1.71 5.49 -6.84
CA VAL A 186 1.15 4.45 -7.70
C VAL A 186 1.60 3.09 -7.23
N GLY A 187 0.64 2.23 -6.91
CA GLY A 187 0.85 0.83 -6.59
C GLY A 187 0.62 -0.04 -7.81
N VAL A 188 1.60 -0.82 -8.20
CA VAL A 188 1.46 -1.82 -9.27
C VAL A 188 1.19 -3.16 -8.64
N ASN A 189 -0.02 -3.66 -8.79
CA ASN A 189 -0.45 -4.92 -8.22
C ASN A 189 -0.25 -6.06 -9.23
N SER A 190 0.61 -7.04 -8.85
CA SER A 190 0.86 -8.26 -9.64
C SER A 190 -0.35 -9.19 -9.70
N ARG A 191 -1.37 -9.00 -8.85
CA ARG A 191 -2.57 -9.84 -8.82
C ARG A 191 -3.69 -9.18 -9.62
N ASN A 192 -4.14 -9.85 -10.66
CA ASN A 192 -5.33 -9.45 -11.39
C ASN A 192 -6.58 -9.60 -10.49
N LEU A 193 -7.34 -8.52 -10.27
CA LEU A 193 -8.52 -8.55 -9.39
C LEU A 193 -9.76 -9.22 -10.02
N ARG A 194 -9.73 -9.50 -11.32
CA ARG A 194 -10.83 -10.19 -12.02
C ARG A 194 -10.63 -11.71 -12.04
N THR A 195 -9.37 -12.17 -12.25
CA THR A 195 -9.04 -13.60 -12.36
C THR A 195 -8.34 -14.15 -11.12
N PHE A 196 -7.85 -13.29 -10.23
CA PHE A 196 -6.97 -13.57 -9.08
C PHE A 196 -5.63 -14.23 -9.45
N GLU A 197 -5.30 -14.29 -10.74
CA GLU A 197 -4.01 -14.75 -11.22
C GLU A 197 -2.89 -13.79 -10.85
N MET A 198 -1.69 -14.34 -10.69
CA MET A 198 -0.49 -13.58 -10.34
C MET A 198 0.43 -13.48 -11.57
N ASP A 199 0.74 -12.26 -11.98
CA ASP A 199 1.76 -11.98 -12.98
C ASP A 199 2.89 -11.13 -12.38
N LEU A 200 3.94 -11.80 -11.93
CA LEU A 200 5.12 -11.15 -11.32
C LEU A 200 5.93 -10.30 -12.32
N GLN A 201 5.66 -10.42 -13.63
CA GLN A 201 6.29 -9.58 -14.64
C GLN A 201 5.60 -8.22 -14.79
N THR A 202 4.35 -8.08 -14.34
CA THR A 202 3.61 -6.82 -14.42
C THR A 202 4.37 -5.63 -13.80
N PRO A 203 4.89 -5.71 -12.55
CA PRO A 203 5.68 -4.61 -11.99
C PRO A 203 6.92 -4.29 -12.81
N LEU A 204 7.65 -5.30 -13.29
CA LEU A 204 8.87 -5.08 -14.08
C LEU A 204 8.58 -4.44 -15.43
N ARG A 205 7.46 -4.81 -16.06
CA ARG A 205 7.00 -4.23 -17.33
C ARG A 205 6.58 -2.77 -17.15
N LEU A 206 5.82 -2.45 -16.10
CA LEU A 206 5.31 -1.09 -15.85
C LEU A 206 6.35 -0.14 -15.25
N ALA A 207 7.41 -0.66 -14.62
CA ALA A 207 8.46 0.15 -13.99
C ALA A 207 9.02 1.24 -14.93
N ARG A 208 9.21 0.90 -16.22
CA ARG A 208 9.78 1.81 -17.23
C ARG A 208 8.85 2.95 -17.65
N GLN A 209 7.55 2.86 -17.28
CA GLN A 209 6.51 3.83 -17.65
C GLN A 209 6.16 4.75 -16.47
N LEU A 210 6.67 4.46 -15.27
CA LEU A 210 6.45 5.28 -14.08
C LEU A 210 7.32 6.53 -14.14
N PRO A 211 6.73 7.75 -14.05
CA PRO A 211 7.50 8.98 -14.03
C PRO A 211 8.37 9.10 -12.78
N ALA A 212 9.55 9.72 -12.89
CA ALA A 212 10.49 9.88 -11.78
C ALA A 212 9.91 10.62 -10.55
N GLY A 213 8.89 11.48 -10.73
CA GLY A 213 8.23 12.19 -9.65
C GLY A 213 7.20 11.37 -8.87
N VAL A 214 6.74 10.25 -9.44
CA VAL A 214 5.74 9.37 -8.84
C VAL A 214 6.43 8.39 -7.88
N LEU A 215 5.92 8.28 -6.66
CA LEU A 215 6.36 7.26 -5.73
C LEU A 215 5.76 5.91 -6.14
N SER A 216 6.63 4.97 -6.51
CA SER A 216 6.24 3.66 -7.02
C SER A 216 6.23 2.60 -5.93
N VAL A 217 5.14 1.83 -5.84
CA VAL A 217 4.95 0.73 -4.90
C VAL A 217 4.70 -0.55 -5.70
N ALA A 218 5.44 -1.64 -5.42
CA ALA A 218 5.11 -2.95 -5.96
C ALA A 218 4.28 -3.74 -4.94
N GLU A 219 3.19 -4.36 -5.42
CA GLU A 219 2.23 -5.05 -4.57
C GLU A 219 2.03 -6.50 -5.00
N SER A 220 1.78 -7.37 -4.04
CA SER A 220 1.50 -8.79 -4.19
C SER A 220 2.67 -9.65 -4.72
N GLY A 221 2.70 -10.91 -4.29
CA GLY A 221 3.64 -11.92 -4.83
C GLY A 221 5.10 -11.79 -4.39
N ILE A 222 5.41 -10.90 -3.46
CA ILE A 222 6.77 -10.67 -2.98
C ILE A 222 7.03 -11.55 -1.75
N HIS A 223 8.00 -12.47 -1.86
CA HIS A 223 8.28 -13.46 -0.84
C HIS A 223 9.76 -13.57 -0.45
N SER A 224 10.68 -12.94 -1.21
CA SER A 224 12.12 -13.08 -0.99
C SER A 224 12.87 -11.76 -1.11
N ALA A 225 14.04 -11.68 -0.47
CA ALA A 225 14.93 -10.53 -0.59
C ALA A 225 15.47 -10.35 -2.02
N GLU A 226 15.55 -11.41 -2.81
CA GLU A 226 15.96 -11.34 -4.22
C GLU A 226 14.93 -10.59 -5.05
N GLN A 227 13.63 -10.94 -4.92
CA GLN A 227 12.55 -10.21 -5.60
C GLN A 227 12.51 -8.74 -5.19
N VAL A 228 12.76 -8.43 -3.90
CA VAL A 228 12.85 -7.03 -3.43
C VAL A 228 13.99 -6.28 -4.11
N ARG A 229 15.16 -6.93 -4.26
CA ARG A 229 16.30 -6.32 -4.96
C ARG A 229 16.00 -6.11 -6.45
N GLU A 230 15.36 -7.07 -7.11
CA GLU A 230 14.95 -6.96 -8.51
C GLU A 230 13.99 -5.78 -8.73
N LEU A 231 12.96 -5.66 -7.89
CA LEU A 231 12.02 -4.54 -7.93
C LEU A 231 12.70 -3.19 -7.67
N ARG A 232 13.63 -3.14 -6.71
CA ARG A 232 14.45 -1.93 -6.49
C ARG A 232 15.30 -1.58 -7.69
N ALA A 233 15.95 -2.55 -8.30
CA ALA A 233 16.76 -2.34 -9.51
C ALA A 233 15.91 -1.87 -10.69
N ALA A 234 14.63 -2.29 -10.75
CA ALA A 234 13.66 -1.81 -11.72
C ALA A 234 13.15 -0.37 -11.43
N GLY A 235 13.44 0.20 -10.25
CA GLY A 235 13.08 1.57 -9.89
C GLY A 235 11.98 1.70 -8.83
N TYR A 236 11.44 0.61 -8.28
CA TYR A 236 10.46 0.68 -7.20
C TYR A 236 11.07 1.22 -5.91
N GLN A 237 10.39 2.19 -5.32
CA GLN A 237 10.80 2.87 -4.09
C GLN A 237 10.21 2.20 -2.83
N ALA A 238 9.04 1.57 -2.99
CA ALA A 238 8.37 0.88 -1.90
C ALA A 238 7.79 -0.47 -2.35
N ILE A 239 7.54 -1.34 -1.37
CA ILE A 239 6.85 -2.63 -1.56
C ILE A 239 5.74 -2.77 -0.52
N LEU A 240 4.65 -3.45 -0.89
CA LEU A 240 3.57 -3.82 0.01
C LEU A 240 3.61 -5.33 0.28
N LEU A 241 3.76 -5.70 1.55
CA LEU A 241 3.88 -7.08 2.02
C LEU A 241 2.76 -7.42 3.00
N GLY A 242 2.00 -8.47 2.74
CA GLY A 242 0.91 -8.91 3.60
C GLY A 242 0.98 -10.40 3.92
N GLU A 243 0.61 -11.25 2.98
CA GLU A 243 0.41 -12.69 3.22
C GLU A 243 1.64 -13.37 3.83
N SER A 244 2.85 -13.10 3.32
CA SER A 244 4.09 -13.68 3.81
C SER A 244 4.37 -13.31 5.27
N LEU A 245 4.08 -12.05 5.66
CA LEU A 245 4.25 -11.60 7.04
C LEU A 245 3.18 -12.20 7.96
N MET A 246 1.91 -12.19 7.54
CA MET A 246 0.81 -12.71 8.37
C MET A 246 0.88 -14.22 8.59
N ARG A 247 1.52 -14.98 7.69
CA ARG A 247 1.79 -16.43 7.88
C ARG A 247 2.97 -16.72 8.80
N ALA A 248 3.86 -15.74 8.99
CA ALA A 248 5.01 -15.93 9.88
C ALA A 248 4.54 -16.01 11.36
N PRO A 249 5.13 -16.89 12.18
CA PRO A 249 4.84 -16.94 13.61
C PRO A 249 5.04 -15.57 14.29
N ARG A 250 6.10 -14.87 13.91
CA ARG A 250 6.47 -13.54 14.41
C ARG A 250 6.67 -12.57 13.24
N PRO A 251 5.62 -11.83 12.81
CA PRO A 251 5.66 -10.99 11.62
C PRO A 251 6.76 -9.93 11.64
N GLY A 252 6.99 -9.28 12.77
CA GLY A 252 8.05 -8.28 12.91
C GLY A 252 9.45 -8.84 12.72
N ASP A 253 9.73 -10.04 13.23
CA ASP A 253 11.03 -10.70 13.04
C ASP A 253 11.23 -11.14 11.59
N ALA A 254 10.17 -11.63 10.94
CA ALA A 254 10.20 -11.99 9.53
C ALA A 254 10.50 -10.76 8.63
N LEU A 255 9.87 -9.61 8.93
CA LEU A 255 10.14 -8.36 8.23
C LEU A 255 11.59 -7.90 8.44
N ARG A 256 12.08 -7.92 9.69
CA ARG A 256 13.47 -7.53 10.03
C ARG A 256 14.48 -8.41 9.28
N ALA A 257 14.26 -9.72 9.25
CA ALA A 257 15.11 -10.67 8.54
C ALA A 257 15.13 -10.40 7.03
N LEU A 258 13.97 -10.13 6.40
CA LEU A 258 13.86 -9.77 5.00
C LEU A 258 14.66 -8.49 4.67
N LEU A 259 14.50 -7.44 5.48
CA LEU A 259 15.20 -6.17 5.29
C LEU A 259 16.72 -6.33 5.44
N ALA A 260 17.18 -7.10 6.44
CA ALA A 260 18.61 -7.38 6.62
C ALA A 260 19.22 -8.11 5.42
N GLN A 261 18.52 -9.12 4.88
CA GLN A 261 18.95 -9.84 3.68
C GLN A 261 18.94 -8.95 2.41
N THR A 262 18.06 -7.98 2.35
CA THR A 262 18.00 -7.02 1.23
C THR A 262 19.18 -6.05 1.25
N ALA A 263 19.65 -5.65 2.45
CA ALA A 263 20.75 -4.71 2.64
C ALA A 263 22.13 -5.36 2.44
N SER A 264 22.34 -6.63 2.84
CA SER A 264 23.65 -7.28 2.90
C SER A 264 24.33 -7.46 1.54
N VAL A 265 23.58 -7.61 0.44
CA VAL A 265 24.14 -7.79 -0.92
C VAL A 265 24.44 -6.45 -1.60
N ALA A 266 23.81 -5.34 -1.19
CA ALA A 266 24.14 -4.01 -1.71
C ALA A 266 25.57 -3.57 -1.36
N ALA A 267 26.15 -4.09 -0.27
CA ALA A 267 27.52 -3.82 0.15
C ALA A 267 28.58 -4.50 -0.75
N VAL A 268 28.21 -5.56 -1.49
CA VAL A 268 29.12 -6.32 -2.37
C VAL A 268 29.15 -5.75 -3.80
N SER A 269 28.12 -4.99 -4.21
CA SER A 269 27.96 -4.46 -5.57
C SER A 269 28.30 -2.97 -5.73
N ALA A 270 28.93 -2.32 -4.75
CA ALA A 270 29.45 -0.98 -4.91
C ALA A 270 30.58 -1.00 -5.94
N PRO A 271 30.54 -0.21 -7.02
CA PRO A 271 31.63 -0.20 -7.99
C PRO A 271 32.93 0.23 -7.27
N ARG A 272 33.99 -0.57 -7.43
CA ARG A 272 35.31 -0.20 -6.94
C ARG A 272 35.69 1.13 -7.57
N LYS A 273 35.81 2.18 -6.73
CA LYS A 273 36.36 3.47 -7.17
C LYS A 273 37.77 3.28 -7.69
N GLY A 274 37.98 3.73 -8.94
CA GLY A 274 39.24 4.26 -9.40
C GLY A 274 40.30 3.24 -9.74
N VAL A 275 40.33 2.79 -10.99
CA VAL A 275 41.62 2.56 -11.66
C VAL A 275 42.00 3.92 -12.28
N ASN A 276 42.97 4.61 -11.65
CA ASN A 276 43.63 5.77 -12.21
C ASN A 276 44.39 5.29 -13.49
N TRP A 277 43.96 5.77 -14.64
CA TRP A 277 44.72 5.64 -15.91
C TRP A 277 45.81 6.71 -15.89
N PRO A 278 47.11 6.37 -16.14
CA PRO A 278 48.15 7.36 -16.24
C PRO A 278 47.96 8.22 -17.51
N PRO A 279 48.34 9.50 -17.49
CA PRO A 279 48.22 10.36 -18.67
C PRO A 279 49.16 9.88 -19.76
N THR A 280 48.65 9.71 -20.98
CA THR A 280 49.43 9.52 -22.19
C THR A 280 50.20 10.80 -22.47
N THR A 281 51.54 10.74 -22.33
CA THR A 281 52.46 11.75 -22.85
C THR A 281 52.46 11.65 -24.37
N GLY A 282 51.94 12.69 -25.02
CA GLY A 282 52.09 12.85 -26.47
C GLY A 282 53.49 13.32 -26.84
N ASN A 283 53.94 12.81 -27.94
CA ASN A 283 54.99 13.41 -28.78
C ASN A 283 54.38 13.67 -30.15
#